data_d0df10c5ab49c4f8737f81214ec206a4
#
_entry.id   d0df10c5ab49c4f8737f81214ec206a4
#
_cell.length_a   1.000
_cell.length_b   1.000
_cell.length_c   1.000
_cell.angle_alpha   90.00
_cell.angle_beta   90.00
_cell.angle_gamma   90.00
#
_symmetry.space_group_name_H-M   'P 1'
#
loop_
_entity.id
_entity.type
_entity.pdbx_description
1 polymer ?
#
loop_
_entity_poly.entity_id
_entity_poly.type
_entity_poly.pdbx_seq_one_letter_code
_entity_poly.pdbx_strand_id
1 'polypeptide(L)'
;VCESGALIYDAVNQSILHSETLPRDLVEQVLETAAHEDVMVYMMSGGQALANASQVADTSHYHMGVYQEMMDRVVNKTDDIGALYRKHPFPVEKLNLFSASADIRERLHSRICGLPLAIAFAEGASLELSPRNVSKASGLVWLCGHLDIPLHKTIIVGDADNDAQVLRIAGLSVAMGNALPHIKELCDVVVADNDHDGCAEAVDRYLLEA
;
A
#
# COMPACT_ATOMS: atom_id res chain seq x y z
N VAL A 1 5.28 -5.90 -7.86
CA VAL A 1 4.31 -6.15 -6.76
C VAL A 1 3.77 -4.80 -6.34
N CYS A 2 2.48 -4.60 -6.40
CA CYS A 2 1.77 -3.35 -6.12
C CYS A 2 0.76 -3.55 -4.99
N GLU A 3 0.18 -2.44 -4.50
CA GLU A 3 -0.96 -2.43 -3.58
C GLU A 3 -0.75 -3.32 -2.35
N SER A 4 0.43 -3.17 -1.72
CA SER A 4 0.86 -3.94 -0.54
C SER A 4 0.85 -5.47 -0.74
N GLY A 5 0.99 -5.93 -1.99
CA GLY A 5 1.00 -7.35 -2.35
C GLY A 5 -0.31 -7.86 -2.94
N ALA A 6 -1.37 -7.05 -2.97
CA ALA A 6 -2.67 -7.43 -3.52
C ALA A 6 -2.67 -7.51 -5.05
N LEU A 7 -1.79 -6.76 -5.72
CA LEU A 7 -1.70 -6.72 -7.17
C LEU A 7 -0.30 -7.05 -7.65
N ILE A 8 -0.20 -7.94 -8.63
CA ILE A 8 1.04 -8.24 -9.35
C ILE A 8 0.83 -7.91 -10.82
N TYR A 9 1.62 -6.98 -11.30
CA TYR A 9 1.48 -6.40 -12.63
C TYR A 9 2.76 -6.58 -13.44
N ASP A 10 2.59 -7.06 -14.68
CA ASP A 10 3.66 -7.12 -15.69
C ASP A 10 3.66 -5.81 -16.47
N ALA A 11 4.65 -4.95 -16.19
CA ALA A 11 4.77 -3.65 -16.83
C ALA A 11 5.19 -3.76 -18.32
N VAL A 12 5.84 -4.84 -18.72
CA VAL A 12 6.27 -5.06 -20.10
C VAL A 12 5.09 -5.43 -20.99
N ASN A 13 4.30 -6.40 -20.55
CA ASN A 13 3.13 -6.88 -21.27
C ASN A 13 1.85 -6.11 -20.92
N GLN A 14 1.92 -5.16 -20.00
CA GLN A 14 0.79 -4.35 -19.50
C GLN A 14 -0.39 -5.22 -19.05
N SER A 15 -0.10 -6.27 -18.26
CA SER A 15 -1.10 -7.23 -17.83
C SER A 15 -1.05 -7.48 -16.33
N ILE A 16 -2.22 -7.72 -15.74
CA ILE A 16 -2.34 -8.18 -14.36
C ILE A 16 -2.04 -9.69 -14.35
N LEU A 17 -1.02 -10.08 -13.58
CA LEU A 17 -0.66 -11.48 -13.38
C LEU A 17 -1.44 -12.10 -12.23
N HIS A 18 -1.72 -11.31 -11.19
CA HIS A 18 -2.44 -11.74 -10.00
C HIS A 18 -3.12 -10.55 -9.33
N SER A 19 -4.32 -10.78 -8.80
CA SER A 19 -5.09 -9.79 -8.05
C SER A 19 -5.86 -10.48 -6.93
N GLU A 20 -5.70 -9.97 -5.71
CA GLU A 20 -6.47 -10.34 -4.53
C GLU A 20 -7.36 -9.17 -4.14
N THR A 21 -8.66 -9.36 -4.16
CA THR A 21 -9.62 -8.27 -3.97
C THR A 21 -10.40 -8.39 -2.67
N LEU A 22 -10.80 -7.25 -2.15
CA LEU A 22 -11.71 -7.16 -1.01
C LEU A 22 -13.09 -7.68 -1.41
N PRO A 23 -13.76 -8.51 -0.58
CA PRO A 23 -15.16 -8.84 -0.75
C PRO A 23 -16.04 -7.59 -0.85
N ARG A 24 -17.01 -7.62 -1.75
CA ARG A 24 -17.89 -6.48 -2.01
C ARG A 24 -18.56 -5.94 -0.76
N ASP A 25 -19.09 -6.83 0.07
CA ASP A 25 -19.78 -6.48 1.32
C ASP A 25 -18.85 -5.77 2.32
N LEU A 26 -17.56 -6.13 2.35
CA LEU A 26 -16.56 -5.43 3.18
C LEU A 26 -16.25 -4.04 2.63
N VAL A 27 -16.12 -3.87 1.31
CA VAL A 27 -15.94 -2.55 0.69
C VAL A 27 -17.14 -1.66 1.02
N GLU A 28 -18.36 -2.16 0.87
CA GLU A 28 -19.60 -1.40 1.18
C GLU A 28 -19.67 -1.00 2.66
N GLN A 29 -19.31 -1.88 3.60
CA GLN A 29 -19.24 -1.57 5.04
C GLN A 29 -18.20 -0.50 5.37
N VAL A 30 -17.02 -0.56 4.76
CA VAL A 30 -15.98 0.47 4.93
C VAL A 30 -16.45 1.81 4.38
N LEU A 31 -17.04 1.83 3.18
CA LEU A 31 -17.58 3.05 2.57
C LEU A 31 -18.69 3.67 3.39
N GLU A 32 -19.59 2.86 3.95
CA GLU A 32 -20.66 3.33 4.85
C GLU A 32 -20.08 3.94 6.13
N THR A 33 -19.07 3.29 6.73
CA THR A 33 -18.40 3.81 7.92
C THR A 33 -17.68 5.12 7.63
N ALA A 34 -16.99 5.21 6.49
CA ALA A 34 -16.25 6.40 6.06
C ALA A 34 -17.16 7.58 5.73
N ALA A 35 -18.38 7.35 5.21
CA ALA A 35 -19.33 8.39 4.82
C ALA A 35 -19.77 9.32 5.97
N HIS A 36 -19.56 8.94 7.21
CA HIS A 36 -19.93 9.70 8.41
C HIS A 36 -18.75 10.44 9.06
N GLU A 37 -17.57 10.40 8.44
CA GLU A 37 -16.35 10.98 8.97
C GLU A 37 -15.66 11.87 7.92
N ASP A 38 -14.85 12.81 8.39
CA ASP A 38 -14.02 13.63 7.51
C ASP A 38 -12.77 12.87 7.09
N VAL A 39 -12.94 12.08 6.02
CA VAL A 39 -11.92 11.15 5.51
C VAL A 39 -11.97 11.08 3.99
N MET A 40 -10.81 11.16 3.36
CA MET A 40 -10.67 10.88 1.94
C MET A 40 -10.54 9.37 1.75
N VAL A 41 -11.49 8.79 1.03
CA VAL A 41 -11.41 7.39 0.59
C VAL A 41 -10.63 7.33 -0.72
N TYR A 42 -9.53 6.62 -0.71
CA TYR A 42 -8.68 6.37 -1.87
C TYR A 42 -8.74 4.89 -2.21
N MET A 43 -9.40 4.58 -3.31
CA MET A 43 -9.70 3.21 -3.73
C MET A 43 -8.74 2.80 -4.84
N MET A 44 -8.14 1.61 -4.72
CA MET A 44 -7.22 1.06 -5.70
C MET A 44 -7.86 -0.13 -6.40
N SER A 45 -7.89 -0.08 -7.73
CA SER A 45 -8.55 -1.07 -8.59
C SER A 45 -7.76 -1.29 -9.86
N GLY A 46 -7.22 -2.49 -10.04
CA GLY A 46 -6.50 -2.88 -11.25
C GLY A 46 -5.29 -1.98 -11.57
N GLY A 47 -4.59 -1.49 -10.56
CA GLY A 47 -3.47 -0.56 -10.70
C GLY A 47 -3.89 0.90 -10.94
N GLN A 48 -5.18 1.22 -10.83
CA GLN A 48 -5.70 2.58 -10.92
C GLN A 48 -6.20 3.06 -9.56
N ALA A 49 -6.06 4.36 -9.32
CA ALA A 49 -6.55 5.01 -8.11
C ALA A 49 -7.82 5.81 -8.41
N LEU A 50 -8.81 5.73 -7.51
CA LEU A 50 -10.06 6.48 -7.56
C LEU A 50 -10.31 7.19 -6.24
N ALA A 51 -10.78 8.44 -6.29
CA ALA A 51 -11.21 9.20 -5.11
C ALA A 51 -12.19 10.32 -5.50
N ASN A 52 -12.80 10.95 -4.50
CA ASN A 52 -13.69 12.07 -4.73
C ASN A 52 -12.90 13.31 -5.19
N ALA A 53 -13.36 13.96 -6.26
CA ALA A 53 -12.73 15.16 -6.82
C ALA A 53 -12.57 16.28 -5.79
N SER A 54 -13.59 16.50 -4.95
CA SER A 54 -13.57 17.53 -3.89
C SER A 54 -12.52 17.28 -2.83
N GLN A 55 -12.22 16.01 -2.54
CA GLN A 55 -11.21 15.61 -1.54
C GLN A 55 -9.80 15.68 -2.12
N VAL A 56 -9.62 15.28 -3.38
CA VAL A 56 -8.33 15.38 -4.09
C VAL A 56 -7.93 16.84 -4.32
N ALA A 57 -8.89 17.76 -4.41
CA ALA A 57 -8.61 19.19 -4.60
C ALA A 57 -7.84 19.84 -3.43
N ASP A 58 -7.90 19.26 -2.22
CA ASP A 58 -7.15 19.71 -1.05
C ASP A 58 -6.66 18.50 -0.23
N THR A 59 -5.61 17.85 -0.72
CA THR A 59 -5.00 16.70 -0.04
C THR A 59 -4.28 17.09 1.25
N SER A 60 -3.95 18.38 1.42
CA SER A 60 -3.31 18.89 2.66
C SER A 60 -4.24 18.75 3.86
N HIS A 61 -5.56 18.88 3.66
CA HIS A 61 -6.56 18.66 4.70
C HIS A 61 -6.48 17.23 5.28
N TYR A 62 -6.05 16.27 4.48
CA TYR A 62 -5.88 14.85 4.85
C TYR A 62 -4.43 14.46 5.11
N HIS A 63 -3.55 15.41 5.39
CA HIS A 63 -2.11 15.20 5.64
C HIS A 63 -1.32 14.64 4.44
N MET A 64 -1.89 14.72 3.24
CA MET A 64 -1.32 14.18 2.00
C MET A 64 -0.84 15.29 1.03
N GLY A 65 -0.64 16.52 1.53
CA GLY A 65 -0.29 17.68 0.70
C GLY A 65 1.00 17.52 -0.10
N VAL A 66 1.99 16.80 0.43
CA VAL A 66 3.24 16.47 -0.28
C VAL A 66 2.99 15.68 -1.57
N TYR A 67 1.87 14.97 -1.66
CA TYR A 67 1.48 14.16 -2.81
C TYR A 67 0.45 14.85 -3.72
N GLN A 68 0.11 16.13 -3.49
CA GLN A 68 -0.93 16.84 -4.25
C GLN A 68 -0.71 16.74 -5.76
N GLU A 69 0.49 17.09 -6.23
CA GLU A 69 0.80 17.09 -7.67
C GLU A 69 0.71 15.69 -8.28
N MET A 70 1.14 14.67 -7.56
CA MET A 70 1.01 13.28 -7.98
C MET A 70 -0.47 12.87 -8.06
N MET A 71 -1.25 13.12 -6.99
CA MET A 71 -2.66 12.75 -6.96
C MET A 71 -3.48 13.47 -8.03
N ASP A 72 -3.14 14.72 -8.34
CA ASP A 72 -3.78 15.46 -9.42
C ASP A 72 -3.61 14.80 -10.79
N ARG A 73 -2.48 14.14 -11.00
CA ARG A 73 -2.13 13.47 -12.27
C ARG A 73 -2.66 12.05 -12.39
N VAL A 74 -2.62 11.27 -11.28
CA VAL A 74 -2.84 9.82 -11.35
C VAL A 74 -4.20 9.36 -10.86
N VAL A 75 -4.92 10.19 -10.07
CA VAL A 75 -6.21 9.79 -9.50
C VAL A 75 -7.35 10.00 -10.48
N ASN A 76 -8.11 8.95 -10.75
CA ASN A 76 -9.39 9.03 -11.44
C ASN A 76 -10.42 9.65 -10.49
N LYS A 77 -10.83 10.88 -10.79
CA LYS A 77 -11.69 11.69 -9.93
C LYS A 77 -13.15 11.42 -10.22
N THR A 78 -13.96 11.26 -9.17
CA THR A 78 -15.42 11.10 -9.25
C THR A 78 -16.10 12.06 -8.29
N ASP A 79 -17.39 12.32 -8.46
CA ASP A 79 -18.15 13.17 -7.55
C ASP A 79 -18.43 12.45 -6.21
N ASP A 80 -18.78 11.15 -6.25
CA ASP A 80 -19.05 10.31 -5.09
C ASP A 80 -18.63 8.87 -5.37
N ILE A 81 -17.49 8.48 -4.80
CA ILE A 81 -16.93 7.15 -4.98
C ILE A 81 -17.80 6.05 -4.35
N GLY A 82 -18.48 6.35 -3.25
CA GLY A 82 -19.41 5.42 -2.60
C GLY A 82 -20.65 5.16 -3.47
N ALA A 83 -21.23 6.21 -4.04
CA ALA A 83 -22.36 6.08 -4.97
C ALA A 83 -21.93 5.37 -6.26
N LEU A 84 -20.76 5.70 -6.81
CA LEU A 84 -20.20 5.03 -7.98
C LEU A 84 -20.06 3.52 -7.74
N TYR A 85 -19.41 3.14 -6.64
CA TYR A 85 -19.16 1.73 -6.29
C TYR A 85 -20.47 0.96 -6.09
N ARG A 86 -21.43 1.51 -5.34
CA ARG A 86 -22.75 0.86 -5.13
C ARG A 86 -23.51 0.63 -6.42
N LYS A 87 -23.45 1.61 -7.35
CA LYS A 87 -24.13 1.53 -8.63
C LYS A 87 -23.46 0.57 -9.61
N HIS A 88 -22.14 0.58 -9.65
CA HIS A 88 -21.31 -0.22 -10.55
C HIS A 88 -20.14 -0.82 -9.78
N PRO A 89 -20.34 -1.91 -9.01
CA PRO A 89 -19.26 -2.56 -8.29
C PRO A 89 -18.16 -3.05 -9.21
N PHE A 90 -16.92 -2.86 -8.79
CA PHE A 90 -15.71 -3.30 -9.50
C PHE A 90 -14.72 -3.92 -8.50
N PRO A 91 -13.73 -4.71 -8.95
CA PRO A 91 -12.70 -5.27 -8.07
C PRO A 91 -11.94 -4.18 -7.34
N VAL A 92 -11.66 -4.35 -6.05
CA VAL A 92 -10.88 -3.41 -5.22
C VAL A 92 -9.82 -4.20 -4.48
N GLU A 93 -8.56 -3.93 -4.77
CA GLU A 93 -7.42 -4.58 -4.15
C GLU A 93 -7.06 -3.92 -2.81
N LYS A 94 -7.23 -2.60 -2.70
CA LYS A 94 -6.85 -1.85 -1.51
C LYS A 94 -7.71 -0.61 -1.33
N LEU A 95 -7.99 -0.26 -0.07
CA LEU A 95 -8.57 1.02 0.34
C LEU A 95 -7.59 1.74 1.26
N ASN A 96 -7.31 3.00 0.98
CA ASN A 96 -6.66 3.89 1.93
C ASN A 96 -7.68 4.91 2.44
N LEU A 97 -7.72 5.08 3.75
CA LEU A 97 -8.55 6.05 4.44
C LEU A 97 -7.64 7.13 5.02
N PHE A 98 -7.56 8.28 4.34
CA PHE A 98 -6.77 9.42 4.79
C PHE A 98 -7.66 10.34 5.62
N SER A 99 -7.55 10.28 6.94
CA SER A 99 -8.40 11.02 7.86
C SER A 99 -7.88 12.44 8.09
N ALA A 100 -8.78 13.41 8.30
CA ALA A 100 -8.41 14.78 8.62
C ALA A 100 -7.76 14.93 10.01
N SER A 101 -7.87 13.91 10.89
CA SER A 101 -7.19 13.89 12.18
C SER A 101 -6.97 12.48 12.71
N ALA A 102 -6.04 12.34 13.66
CA ALA A 102 -5.79 11.08 14.36
C ALA A 102 -7.04 10.56 15.10
N ASP A 103 -7.85 11.44 15.69
CA ASP A 103 -9.07 11.05 16.38
C ASP A 103 -10.11 10.43 15.44
N ILE A 104 -10.22 10.95 14.21
CA ILE A 104 -11.08 10.37 13.18
C ILE A 104 -10.56 8.98 12.79
N ARG A 105 -9.25 8.85 12.58
CA ARG A 105 -8.63 7.55 12.29
C ARG A 105 -8.93 6.51 13.37
N GLU A 106 -8.79 6.87 14.65
CA GLU A 106 -9.07 5.95 15.77
C GLU A 106 -10.56 5.55 15.83
N ARG A 107 -11.47 6.49 15.56
CA ARG A 107 -12.91 6.16 15.47
C ARG A 107 -13.21 5.21 14.31
N LEU A 108 -12.64 5.47 13.13
CA LEU A 108 -12.76 4.58 11.97
C LEU A 108 -12.21 3.19 12.32
N HIS A 109 -10.97 3.13 12.83
CA HIS A 109 -10.34 1.88 13.23
C HIS A 109 -11.21 1.10 14.22
N SER A 110 -11.75 1.74 15.27
CA SER A 110 -12.60 1.08 16.26
C SER A 110 -13.86 0.43 15.68
N ARG A 111 -14.38 0.98 14.58
CA ARG A 111 -15.58 0.46 13.90
C ARG A 111 -15.28 -0.68 12.94
N ILE A 112 -14.09 -0.69 12.34
CA ILE A 112 -13.72 -1.66 11.29
C ILE A 112 -12.73 -2.74 11.75
N CYS A 113 -12.10 -2.62 12.92
CA CYS A 113 -11.06 -3.56 13.40
C CYS A 113 -11.57 -5.00 13.60
N GLY A 114 -12.89 -5.20 13.71
CA GLY A 114 -13.52 -6.53 13.78
C GLY A 114 -13.79 -7.16 12.41
N LEU A 115 -13.63 -6.43 11.31
CA LEU A 115 -13.82 -6.95 9.96
C LEU A 115 -12.64 -7.85 9.56
N PRO A 116 -12.86 -8.82 8.67
CA PRO A 116 -11.80 -9.72 8.20
C PRO A 116 -10.87 -9.04 7.18
N LEU A 117 -10.23 -7.95 7.58
CA LEU A 117 -9.31 -7.12 6.81
C LEU A 117 -7.91 -7.18 7.40
N ALA A 118 -6.88 -7.01 6.57
CA ALA A 118 -5.58 -6.56 7.02
C ALA A 118 -5.64 -5.03 7.13
N ILE A 119 -5.40 -4.51 8.33
CA ILE A 119 -5.42 -3.08 8.63
C ILE A 119 -4.03 -2.66 9.07
N ALA A 120 -3.44 -1.70 8.37
CA ALA A 120 -2.19 -1.08 8.75
C ALA A 120 -2.38 0.41 9.04
N PHE A 121 -1.72 0.90 10.09
CA PHE A 121 -1.58 2.32 10.34
C PHE A 121 -0.47 2.84 9.44
N ALA A 122 -0.79 3.85 8.67
CA ALA A 122 0.16 4.52 7.79
C ALA A 122 0.36 5.97 8.22
N GLU A 123 1.14 6.71 7.45
CA GLU A 123 1.56 8.07 7.74
C GLU A 123 0.43 8.98 8.24
N GLY A 124 0.76 9.83 9.19
CA GLY A 124 -0.14 10.84 9.74
C GLY A 124 -1.38 10.22 10.39
N ALA A 125 -2.53 10.35 9.74
CA ALA A 125 -3.82 9.91 10.21
C ALA A 125 -4.48 8.88 9.26
N SER A 126 -3.69 8.00 8.65
CA SER A 126 -4.15 7.08 7.60
C SER A 126 -4.34 5.65 8.09
N LEU A 127 -5.29 4.94 7.46
CA LEU A 127 -5.45 3.49 7.54
C LEU A 127 -5.35 2.90 6.15
N GLU A 128 -4.57 1.84 6.02
CA GLU A 128 -4.51 1.00 4.83
C GLU A 128 -5.28 -0.28 5.06
N LEU A 129 -6.19 -0.62 4.16
CA LEU A 129 -7.06 -1.77 4.24
C LEU A 129 -6.84 -2.67 3.04
N SER A 130 -6.46 -3.92 3.29
CA SER A 130 -6.22 -4.96 2.27
C SER A 130 -6.96 -6.25 2.63
N PRO A 131 -7.12 -7.20 1.72
CA PRO A 131 -7.62 -8.53 2.06
C PRO A 131 -6.78 -9.18 3.18
N ARG A 132 -7.41 -9.92 4.08
CA ARG A 132 -6.85 -10.36 5.36
C ARG A 132 -5.49 -11.07 5.28
N ASN A 133 -5.25 -11.82 4.21
CA ASN A 133 -4.03 -12.62 4.05
C ASN A 133 -3.04 -12.01 3.07
N VAL A 134 -3.27 -10.76 2.68
CA VAL A 134 -2.44 -10.04 1.73
C VAL A 134 -1.40 -9.20 2.48
N SER A 135 -0.16 -9.28 2.01
CA SER A 135 0.97 -8.49 2.47
C SER A 135 2.03 -8.41 1.37
N LYS A 136 2.99 -7.52 1.50
CA LYS A 136 4.16 -7.49 0.59
C LYS A 136 4.86 -8.86 0.52
N ALA A 137 4.87 -9.60 1.63
CA ALA A 137 5.45 -10.95 1.70
C ALA A 137 4.66 -11.96 0.86
N SER A 138 3.32 -12.00 0.98
CA SER A 138 2.50 -12.91 0.18
C SER A 138 2.62 -12.61 -1.31
N GLY A 139 2.67 -11.34 -1.70
CA GLY A 139 2.90 -10.93 -3.08
C GLY A 139 4.26 -11.36 -3.62
N LEU A 140 5.34 -11.24 -2.81
CA LEU A 140 6.66 -11.74 -3.19
C LEU A 140 6.66 -13.26 -3.36
N VAL A 141 6.07 -14.00 -2.42
CA VAL A 141 5.98 -15.46 -2.50
C VAL A 141 5.27 -15.89 -3.78
N TRP A 142 4.14 -15.25 -4.09
CA TRP A 142 3.40 -15.55 -5.33
C TRP A 142 4.26 -15.26 -6.58
N LEU A 143 4.90 -14.09 -6.64
CA LEU A 143 5.73 -13.69 -7.77
C LEU A 143 6.93 -14.63 -7.96
N CYS A 144 7.62 -14.99 -6.88
CA CYS A 144 8.72 -15.93 -6.89
C CYS A 144 8.30 -17.31 -7.40
N GLY A 145 7.12 -17.80 -6.96
CA GLY A 145 6.55 -19.04 -7.45
C GLY A 145 6.19 -18.98 -8.94
N HIS A 146 5.65 -17.85 -9.40
CA HIS A 146 5.30 -17.65 -10.81
C HIS A 146 6.53 -17.62 -11.74
N LEU A 147 7.62 -17.04 -11.26
CA LEU A 147 8.87 -16.88 -12.03
C LEU A 147 9.86 -18.05 -11.81
N ASP A 148 9.52 -19.04 -10.98
CA ASP A 148 10.42 -20.13 -10.56
C ASP A 148 11.74 -19.60 -9.95
N ILE A 149 11.64 -18.52 -9.17
CA ILE A 149 12.78 -17.91 -8.46
C ILE A 149 12.68 -18.27 -6.97
N PRO A 150 13.67 -18.96 -6.40
CA PRO A 150 13.65 -19.26 -4.96
C PRO A 150 13.81 -17.98 -4.13
N LEU A 151 13.07 -17.88 -3.00
CA LEU A 151 13.12 -16.72 -2.11
C LEU A 151 14.53 -16.33 -1.65
N HIS A 152 15.40 -17.31 -1.43
CA HIS A 152 16.79 -17.05 -1.03
C HIS A 152 17.64 -16.35 -2.11
N LYS A 153 17.11 -16.15 -3.33
CA LYS A 153 17.72 -15.37 -4.41
C LYS A 153 17.09 -13.99 -4.58
N THR A 154 16.31 -13.54 -3.62
CA THR A 154 15.68 -12.21 -3.65
C THR A 154 16.45 -11.22 -2.79
N ILE A 155 16.48 -9.97 -3.21
CA ILE A 155 16.97 -8.82 -2.44
C ILE A 155 15.76 -7.92 -2.18
N ILE A 156 15.50 -7.61 -0.91
CA ILE A 156 14.41 -6.75 -0.51
C ILE A 156 14.95 -5.54 0.23
N VAL A 157 14.57 -4.36 -0.21
CA VAL A 157 14.88 -3.08 0.42
C VAL A 157 13.63 -2.55 1.10
N GLY A 158 13.73 -2.10 2.34
CA GLY A 158 12.59 -1.57 3.09
C GLY A 158 12.99 -0.63 4.23
N ASP A 159 12.01 0.08 4.80
CA ASP A 159 12.26 1.09 5.82
C ASP A 159 11.22 1.12 6.96
N ALA A 160 10.05 0.51 6.80
CA ALA A 160 8.91 0.66 7.70
C ALA A 160 8.28 -0.68 8.12
N ASP A 161 7.34 -0.62 9.06
CA ASP A 161 6.67 -1.80 9.63
C ASP A 161 5.98 -2.69 8.60
N ASN A 162 5.42 -2.11 7.54
CA ASN A 162 4.78 -2.85 6.46
C ASN A 162 5.76 -3.66 5.60
N ASP A 163 7.08 -3.42 5.72
CA ASP A 163 8.15 -4.19 5.09
C ASP A 163 8.65 -5.33 5.96
N ALA A 164 8.40 -5.32 7.27
CA ALA A 164 8.99 -6.27 8.20
C ALA A 164 8.76 -7.74 7.81
N GLN A 165 7.58 -8.07 7.28
CA GLN A 165 7.26 -9.44 6.89
C GLN A 165 8.03 -9.88 5.63
N VAL A 166 8.13 -9.02 4.61
CA VAL A 166 8.81 -9.36 3.37
C VAL A 166 10.34 -9.37 3.54
N LEU A 167 10.88 -8.50 4.41
CA LEU A 167 12.29 -8.50 4.79
C LEU A 167 12.71 -9.82 5.46
N ARG A 168 11.87 -10.39 6.33
CA ARG A 168 12.17 -11.68 7.01
C ARG A 168 12.28 -12.88 6.09
N ILE A 169 11.65 -12.85 4.94
CA ILE A 169 11.63 -13.97 3.97
C ILE A 169 12.56 -13.78 2.79
N ALA A 170 13.21 -12.61 2.68
CA ALA A 170 14.16 -12.30 1.62
C ALA A 170 15.42 -13.17 1.71
N GLY A 171 16.08 -13.35 0.57
CA GLY A 171 17.44 -13.94 0.52
C GLY A 171 18.49 -12.99 1.08
N LEU A 172 18.34 -11.69 0.80
CA LEU A 172 19.08 -10.60 1.43
C LEU A 172 18.11 -9.49 1.80
N SER A 173 18.06 -9.15 3.07
CA SER A 173 17.26 -8.04 3.59
C SER A 173 18.12 -6.79 3.77
N VAL A 174 17.65 -5.67 3.20
CA VAL A 174 18.35 -4.39 3.18
C VAL A 174 17.50 -3.32 3.84
N ALA A 175 17.98 -2.69 4.91
CA ALA A 175 17.31 -1.54 5.50
C ALA A 175 17.83 -0.24 4.88
N MET A 176 16.91 0.68 4.59
CA MET A 176 17.26 2.06 4.25
C MET A 176 17.86 2.79 5.45
N GLY A 177 18.74 3.78 5.21
CA GLY A 177 19.37 4.58 6.26
C GLY A 177 18.36 5.37 7.13
N ASN A 178 17.23 5.75 6.56
CA ASN A 178 16.09 6.36 7.27
C ASN A 178 15.12 5.35 7.92
N ALA A 179 15.36 4.04 7.79
CA ALA A 179 14.48 3.01 8.34
C ALA A 179 14.33 3.11 9.87
N LEU A 180 13.21 2.63 10.36
CA LEU A 180 12.95 2.52 11.81
C LEU A 180 14.02 1.65 12.49
N PRO A 181 14.44 1.94 13.74
CA PRO A 181 15.52 1.21 14.42
C PRO A 181 15.34 -0.31 14.40
N HIS A 182 14.15 -0.80 14.73
CA HIS A 182 13.86 -2.24 14.75
C HIS A 182 13.83 -2.89 13.35
N ILE A 183 13.59 -2.11 12.28
CA ILE A 183 13.73 -2.58 10.89
C ILE A 183 15.21 -2.74 10.53
N LYS A 184 16.07 -1.79 10.95
CA LYS A 184 17.53 -1.92 10.76
C LYS A 184 18.09 -3.14 11.49
N GLU A 185 17.61 -3.41 12.72
CA GLU A 185 18.00 -4.59 13.51
C GLU A 185 17.53 -5.92 12.89
N LEU A 186 16.43 -5.88 12.11
CA LEU A 186 15.88 -7.04 11.42
C LEU A 186 16.68 -7.43 10.18
N CYS A 187 17.32 -6.46 9.52
CA CYS A 187 17.93 -6.63 8.20
C CYS A 187 19.39 -7.09 8.28
N ASP A 188 19.85 -7.77 7.23
CA ASP A 188 21.23 -8.22 7.10
C ASP A 188 22.21 -7.07 6.91
N VAL A 189 21.79 -6.02 6.19
CA VAL A 189 22.60 -4.85 5.85
C VAL A 189 21.79 -3.55 5.89
N VAL A 190 22.53 -2.44 6.06
CA VAL A 190 21.95 -1.08 6.00
C VAL A 190 22.68 -0.31 4.91
N VAL A 191 21.93 0.39 4.07
CA VAL A 191 22.44 1.29 3.02
C VAL A 191 22.18 2.75 3.38
N ALA A 192 22.54 3.68 2.49
CA ALA A 192 22.22 5.09 2.64
C ALA A 192 20.70 5.34 2.75
N ASP A 193 20.31 6.54 3.15
CA ASP A 193 18.89 6.91 3.27
C ASP A 193 18.25 7.28 1.91
N ASN A 194 16.98 7.64 1.95
CA ASN A 194 16.20 8.01 0.77
C ASN A 194 16.70 9.30 0.08
N ASP A 195 17.40 10.17 0.79
CA ASP A 195 17.94 11.44 0.26
C ASP A 195 19.37 11.25 -0.30
N HIS A 196 19.98 10.08 -0.09
CA HIS A 196 21.36 9.75 -0.48
C HIS A 196 21.45 8.46 -1.31
N ASP A 197 20.46 8.22 -2.16
CA ASP A 197 20.45 7.13 -3.16
C ASP A 197 20.61 5.70 -2.58
N GLY A 198 20.12 5.43 -1.37
CA GLY A 198 20.26 4.13 -0.71
C GLY A 198 19.75 2.94 -1.52
N CYS A 199 18.65 3.10 -2.28
CA CYS A 199 18.17 2.05 -3.19
C CYS A 199 19.16 1.76 -4.33
N ALA A 200 19.80 2.79 -4.89
CA ALA A 200 20.82 2.61 -5.91
C ALA A 200 22.04 1.89 -5.34
N GLU A 201 22.49 2.28 -4.13
CA GLU A 201 23.56 1.57 -3.42
C GLU A 201 23.25 0.08 -3.24
N ALA A 202 22.00 -0.25 -2.86
CA ALA A 202 21.57 -1.65 -2.70
C ALA A 202 21.67 -2.43 -4.02
N VAL A 203 21.26 -1.83 -5.13
CA VAL A 203 21.34 -2.44 -6.47
C VAL A 203 22.79 -2.63 -6.90
N ASP A 204 23.60 -1.60 -6.79
CA ASP A 204 25.00 -1.64 -7.25
C ASP A 204 25.80 -2.69 -6.47
N ARG A 205 25.74 -2.66 -5.12
CA ARG A 205 26.57 -3.53 -4.28
C ARG A 205 26.12 -4.99 -4.24
N TYR A 206 24.81 -5.25 -4.31
CA TYR A 206 24.28 -6.58 -4.00
C TYR A 206 23.59 -7.26 -5.19
N LEU A 207 23.35 -6.54 -6.29
CA LEU A 207 22.76 -7.13 -7.49
C LEU A 207 23.71 -7.11 -8.69
N LEU A 208 24.47 -6.02 -8.88
CA LEU A 208 25.33 -5.86 -10.06
C LEU A 208 26.79 -6.27 -9.81
N GLU A 209 27.29 -6.13 -8.57
CA GLU A 209 28.68 -6.49 -8.19
C GLU A 209 28.79 -7.87 -7.51
N ALA A 210 27.64 -8.59 -7.37
CA ALA A 210 27.54 -9.87 -6.66
C ALA A 210 27.97 -11.07 -7.54
#